data_544c6b2afd9fbc2f739f5e8309f7ecfd
#
_entry.id   544c6b2afd9fbc2f739f5e8309f7ecfd
#
_cell.length_a   1.000
_cell.length_b   1.000
_cell.length_c   1.000
_cell.angle_alpha   90.00
_cell.angle_beta   90.00
_cell.angle_gamma   90.00
#
_symmetry.space_group_name_H-M   'P 1'
#
loop_
_entity.id
_entity.type
_entity.pdbx_description
1 polymer ?
#
loop_
_entity_poly.entity_id
_entity_poly.type
_entity_poly.pdbx_seq_one_letter_code
_entity_poly.pdbx_strand_id
1 'polypeptide(L)'
;GRAFLGIGPGDSAVYNLGLRGARLEQMREYIVAVRELFTRHEAQYQGRTARLTWPQRRVPVYMSAEGPRSLRLAGQVCDGVVIGLGLTPELVRDAIEYVRQGAREAGRNPDEIDKWWLVKTNVSDDPRQALEESRMALAASANHAFRFTLEGKRVPPELADRVERLKREYVYAEHEKLGAERKNARLVDELGLKEYLAERFALIGTADQCVARVRRMAEAGATSLLLTAIGPDKPRLIKSLSDRVLPHFR
;
A
#
# COMPACT_ATOMS: atom_id res chain seq x y z
N GLY A 1 22.92 6.86 -5.02
CA GLY A 1 21.82 6.66 -4.21
C GLY A 1 21.33 5.22 -4.10
N ARG A 2 21.35 4.65 -2.87
CA ARG A 2 20.86 3.30 -2.60
C ARG A 2 19.80 3.29 -1.49
N ALA A 3 19.36 4.48 -1.07
CA ALA A 3 18.40 4.62 0.02
C ALA A 3 17.27 5.58 -0.36
N PHE A 4 16.10 5.33 0.15
CA PHE A 4 14.96 6.24 0.20
C PHE A 4 14.34 6.16 1.59
N LEU A 5 13.62 7.19 1.99
CA LEU A 5 12.85 7.22 3.23
C LEU A 5 11.39 6.87 2.91
N GLY A 6 10.90 5.75 3.45
CA GLY A 6 9.48 5.41 3.42
C GLY A 6 8.79 5.91 4.69
N ILE A 7 7.63 6.56 4.55
CA ILE A 7 6.88 7.10 5.68
C ILE A 7 5.38 6.83 5.50
N GLY A 8 4.69 6.57 6.61
CA GLY A 8 3.24 6.40 6.67
C GLY A 8 2.64 7.04 7.91
N PRO A 9 1.31 7.19 7.98
CA PRO A 9 0.63 7.84 9.10
C PRO A 9 0.66 7.03 10.40
N GLY A 10 1.17 5.83 10.38
CA GLY A 10 1.12 4.86 11.47
C GLY A 10 0.05 3.79 11.27
N ASP A 11 0.31 2.60 11.78
CA ASP A 11 -0.53 1.44 11.64
C ASP A 11 -0.63 0.63 12.94
N SER A 12 -0.82 -0.70 12.84
CA SER A 12 -1.09 -1.61 13.96
C SER A 12 -0.18 -1.39 15.17
N ALA A 13 1.10 -1.11 14.97
CA ALA A 13 2.02 -0.79 16.06
C ALA A 13 1.57 0.45 16.85
N VAL A 14 1.15 1.51 16.16
CA VAL A 14 0.66 2.75 16.78
C VAL A 14 -0.67 2.50 17.52
N TYR A 15 -1.59 1.77 16.89
CA TYR A 15 -2.89 1.46 17.50
C TYR A 15 -2.78 0.48 18.67
N ASN A 16 -1.86 -0.49 18.64
CA ASN A 16 -1.59 -1.39 19.75
C ASN A 16 -1.02 -0.66 20.99
N LEU A 17 -0.41 0.50 20.79
CA LEU A 17 0.03 1.39 21.87
C LEU A 17 -1.08 2.34 22.36
N GLY A 18 -2.30 2.22 21.85
CA GLY A 18 -3.42 3.12 22.17
C GLY A 18 -3.28 4.52 21.56
N LEU A 19 -2.31 4.71 20.66
CA LEU A 19 -2.08 5.98 19.98
C LEU A 19 -2.92 6.08 18.69
N ARG A 20 -3.00 7.29 18.13
CA ARG A 20 -3.67 7.54 16.85
C ARG A 20 -2.65 7.79 15.75
N GLY A 21 -2.94 7.31 14.55
CA GLY A 21 -2.15 7.63 13.36
C GLY A 21 -2.13 9.14 13.08
N ALA A 22 -1.06 9.61 12.44
CA ALA A 22 -0.90 11.00 12.06
C ALA A 22 -1.97 11.45 11.06
N ARG A 23 -2.45 12.70 11.22
CA ARG A 23 -3.33 13.34 10.23
C ARG A 23 -2.53 13.73 8.99
N LEU A 24 -3.22 13.90 7.86
CA LEU A 24 -2.56 14.28 6.60
C LEU A 24 -1.82 15.62 6.69
N GLU A 25 -2.31 16.57 7.48
CA GLU A 25 -1.64 17.83 7.72
C GLU A 25 -0.31 17.65 8.47
N GLN A 26 -0.29 16.82 9.51
CA GLN A 26 0.94 16.46 10.25
C GLN A 26 1.92 15.73 9.34
N MET A 27 1.42 14.83 8.48
CA MET A 27 2.24 14.15 7.48
C MET A 27 2.87 15.14 6.51
N ARG A 28 2.09 16.11 6.01
CA ARG A 28 2.59 17.18 5.13
C ARG A 28 3.72 17.95 5.80
N GLU A 29 3.46 18.49 6.99
CA GLU A 29 4.43 19.29 7.74
C GLU A 29 5.73 18.51 7.96
N TYR A 30 5.62 17.26 8.42
CA TYR A 30 6.78 16.41 8.67
C TYR A 30 7.56 16.09 7.40
N ILE A 31 6.90 15.71 6.31
CA ILE A 31 7.55 15.38 5.03
C ILE A 31 8.26 16.60 4.45
N VAL A 32 7.63 17.76 4.50
CA VAL A 32 8.24 19.02 4.04
C VAL A 32 9.49 19.32 4.85
N ALA A 33 9.40 19.27 6.18
CA ALA A 33 10.55 19.52 7.06
C ALA A 33 11.71 18.53 6.81
N VAL A 34 11.42 17.25 6.65
CA VAL A 34 12.44 16.23 6.32
C VAL A 34 13.09 16.51 4.96
N ARG A 35 12.31 16.89 3.94
CA ARG A 35 12.88 17.24 2.62
C ARG A 35 13.73 18.49 2.68
N GLU A 36 13.35 19.50 3.46
CA GLU A 36 14.17 20.70 3.67
C GLU A 36 15.47 20.36 4.38
N LEU A 37 15.45 19.52 5.42
CA LEU A 37 16.66 19.02 6.06
C LEU A 37 17.59 18.33 5.07
N PHE A 38 17.06 17.53 4.14
CA PHE A 38 17.87 16.84 3.13
C PHE A 38 18.41 17.76 2.03
N THR A 39 17.79 18.92 1.79
CA THR A 39 18.17 19.83 0.71
C THR A 39 18.87 21.10 1.18
N ARG A 40 18.48 21.63 2.35
CA ARG A 40 18.94 22.91 2.90
C ARG A 40 19.74 22.75 4.19
N HIS A 41 19.80 21.55 4.76
CA HIS A 41 20.37 21.25 6.07
C HIS A 41 19.68 21.95 7.26
N GLU A 42 18.59 22.67 7.01
CA GLU A 42 17.76 23.33 8.02
C GLU A 42 16.30 23.24 7.66
N ALA A 43 15.42 23.06 8.65
CA ALA A 43 13.99 23.07 8.50
C ALA A 43 13.28 23.62 9.73
N GLN A 44 12.08 24.14 9.54
CA GLN A 44 11.16 24.46 10.62
C GLN A 44 10.16 23.29 10.84
N TYR A 45 10.02 22.83 12.07
CA TYR A 45 9.04 21.81 12.41
C TYR A 45 8.44 22.08 13.80
N GLN A 46 7.13 22.20 13.89
CA GLN A 46 6.38 22.49 15.12
C GLN A 46 6.97 23.68 15.91
N GLY A 47 7.27 24.77 15.20
CA GLY A 47 7.81 26.00 15.80
C GLY A 47 9.27 25.93 16.24
N ARG A 48 9.98 24.86 15.92
CA ARG A 48 11.40 24.66 16.25
C ARG A 48 12.24 24.56 14.99
N THR A 49 13.45 25.08 15.05
CA THR A 49 14.46 24.91 13.99
C THR A 49 15.24 23.62 14.19
N ALA A 50 15.18 22.74 13.21
CA ALA A 50 16.03 21.54 13.14
C ALA A 50 17.18 21.78 12.16
N ARG A 51 18.40 21.28 12.47
CA ARG A 51 19.58 21.41 11.61
C ARG A 51 20.34 20.11 11.50
N LEU A 52 20.83 19.80 10.28
CA LEU A 52 21.80 18.74 10.05
C LEU A 52 23.20 19.33 10.02
N THR A 53 24.09 18.83 10.87
CA THR A 53 25.47 19.31 11.00
C THR A 53 26.48 18.49 10.20
N TRP A 54 26.06 17.47 9.51
CA TRP A 54 26.90 16.62 8.68
C TRP A 54 26.50 16.71 7.21
N PRO A 55 27.46 16.55 6.27
CA PRO A 55 27.17 16.53 4.85
C PRO A 55 26.26 15.37 4.50
N GLN A 56 25.22 15.63 3.68
CA GLN A 56 24.37 14.59 3.22
C GLN A 56 23.86 14.83 1.79
N ARG A 57 23.53 13.74 1.13
CA ARG A 57 22.87 13.77 -0.17
C ARG A 57 21.37 13.78 0.02
N ARG A 58 20.65 14.35 -0.94
CA ARG A 58 19.19 14.26 -1.00
C ARG A 58 18.76 12.78 -0.96
N VAL A 59 17.89 12.44 -0.02
CA VAL A 59 17.24 11.15 0.09
C VAL A 59 15.80 11.29 -0.42
N PRO A 60 15.36 10.51 -1.42
CA PRO A 60 13.98 10.54 -1.86
C PRO A 60 13.04 10.13 -0.73
N VAL A 61 11.91 10.82 -0.63
CA VAL A 61 10.88 10.56 0.39
C VAL A 61 9.64 9.97 -0.28
N TYR A 62 9.25 8.79 0.16
CA TYR A 62 8.07 8.04 -0.30
C TYR A 62 7.02 7.96 0.79
N MET A 63 5.77 8.19 0.43
CA MET A 63 4.64 8.09 1.36
C MET A 63 3.77 6.88 1.02
N SER A 64 3.35 6.09 2.02
CA SER A 64 2.26 5.11 1.82
C SER A 64 0.91 5.81 1.76
N ALA A 65 0.07 5.43 0.78
CA ALA A 65 -1.22 6.05 0.55
C ALA A 65 -2.27 5.05 0.03
N GLU A 66 -3.45 5.05 0.67
CA GLU A 66 -4.55 4.13 0.37
C GLU A 66 -5.87 4.84 0.01
N GLY A 67 -5.84 6.12 -0.29
CA GLY A 67 -7.06 6.85 -0.64
C GLY A 67 -6.82 8.17 -1.36
N PRO A 68 -7.88 8.77 -1.92
CA PRO A 68 -7.77 9.97 -2.77
C PRO A 68 -6.97 11.11 -2.14
N ARG A 69 -7.27 11.44 -0.88
CA ARG A 69 -6.63 12.56 -0.18
C ARG A 69 -5.15 12.31 0.11
N SER A 70 -4.79 11.09 0.52
CA SER A 70 -3.39 10.74 0.80
C SER A 70 -2.56 10.62 -0.49
N LEU A 71 -3.15 10.10 -1.58
CA LEU A 71 -2.51 10.04 -2.89
C LEU A 71 -2.25 11.45 -3.46
N ARG A 72 -3.22 12.38 -3.34
CA ARG A 72 -3.00 13.79 -3.71
C ARG A 72 -1.91 14.42 -2.87
N LEU A 73 -1.90 14.20 -1.55
CA LEU A 73 -0.83 14.71 -0.69
C LEU A 73 0.53 14.17 -1.12
N ALA A 74 0.66 12.88 -1.40
CA ALA A 74 1.92 12.31 -1.90
C ALA A 74 2.39 13.00 -3.18
N GLY A 75 1.49 13.24 -4.15
CA GLY A 75 1.79 14.03 -5.35
C GLY A 75 2.29 15.44 -5.05
N GLN A 76 1.74 16.10 -4.03
CA GLN A 76 2.12 17.46 -3.66
C GLN A 76 3.51 17.54 -3.03
N VAL A 77 3.91 16.58 -2.17
CA VAL A 77 5.08 16.77 -1.30
C VAL A 77 6.12 15.64 -1.34
N CYS A 78 5.85 14.49 -1.98
CA CYS A 78 6.76 13.35 -1.99
C CYS A 78 7.52 13.19 -3.31
N ASP A 79 8.61 12.43 -3.30
CA ASP A 79 9.33 12.02 -4.51
C ASP A 79 8.74 10.73 -5.09
N GLY A 80 8.06 9.95 -4.26
CA GLY A 80 7.33 8.76 -4.67
C GLY A 80 6.21 8.40 -3.72
N VAL A 81 5.41 7.40 -4.12
CA VAL A 81 4.28 6.91 -3.34
C VAL A 81 4.18 5.39 -3.43
N VAL A 82 3.93 4.76 -2.29
CA VAL A 82 3.56 3.34 -2.19
C VAL A 82 2.04 3.27 -2.08
N ILE A 83 1.41 2.74 -3.13
CA ILE A 83 -0.03 2.78 -3.35
C ILE A 83 -0.67 1.49 -2.83
N GLY A 84 -1.54 1.61 -1.84
CA GLY A 84 -2.34 0.51 -1.28
C GLY A 84 -3.84 0.59 -1.61
N LEU A 85 -4.25 1.40 -2.59
CA LEU A 85 -5.67 1.59 -2.95
C LEU A 85 -6.29 0.33 -3.56
N GLY A 86 -5.53 -0.41 -4.36
CA GLY A 86 -5.93 -1.63 -5.04
C GLY A 86 -5.28 -1.81 -6.40
N LEU A 87 -5.51 -2.99 -7.01
CA LEU A 87 -4.80 -3.49 -8.18
C LEU A 87 -5.68 -3.67 -9.42
N THR A 88 -6.98 -3.39 -9.33
CA THR A 88 -7.83 -3.45 -10.52
C THR A 88 -7.48 -2.31 -11.48
N PRO A 89 -7.67 -2.48 -12.80
CA PRO A 89 -7.34 -1.43 -13.78
C PRO A 89 -7.95 -0.06 -13.46
N GLU A 90 -9.18 -0.04 -12.94
CA GLU A 90 -9.88 1.20 -12.55
C GLU A 90 -9.18 1.88 -11.37
N LEU A 91 -8.79 1.10 -10.33
CA LEU A 91 -8.11 1.62 -9.15
C LEU A 91 -6.68 2.06 -9.46
N VAL A 92 -6.02 1.39 -10.40
CA VAL A 92 -4.70 1.81 -10.90
C VAL A 92 -4.81 3.18 -11.57
N ARG A 93 -5.77 3.36 -12.49
CA ARG A 93 -6.01 4.66 -13.15
C ARG A 93 -6.40 5.77 -12.17
N ASP A 94 -7.31 5.47 -11.23
CA ASP A 94 -7.72 6.44 -10.21
C ASP A 94 -6.51 6.88 -9.35
N ALA A 95 -5.69 5.92 -8.91
CA ALA A 95 -4.52 6.23 -8.09
C ALA A 95 -3.52 7.15 -8.83
N ILE A 96 -3.26 6.86 -10.10
CA ILE A 96 -2.41 7.70 -10.96
C ILE A 96 -2.99 9.11 -11.04
N GLU A 97 -4.29 9.24 -11.28
CA GLU A 97 -4.93 10.55 -11.44
C GLU A 97 -4.90 11.35 -10.13
N TYR A 98 -5.17 10.72 -8.98
CA TYR A 98 -5.06 11.43 -7.70
C TYR A 98 -3.64 11.95 -7.42
N VAL A 99 -2.61 11.16 -7.72
CA VAL A 99 -1.21 11.61 -7.59
C VAL A 99 -0.91 12.75 -8.56
N ARG A 100 -1.35 12.65 -9.81
CA ARG A 100 -1.20 13.71 -10.83
C ARG A 100 -1.89 15.01 -10.43
N GLN A 101 -3.10 14.94 -9.91
CA GLN A 101 -3.82 16.11 -9.41
C GLN A 101 -3.03 16.80 -8.31
N GLY A 102 -2.55 16.05 -7.32
CA GLY A 102 -1.73 16.60 -6.25
C GLY A 102 -0.44 17.26 -6.74
N ALA A 103 0.26 16.65 -7.70
CA ALA A 103 1.46 17.21 -8.28
C ALA A 103 1.17 18.54 -9.01
N ARG A 104 0.13 18.58 -9.85
CA ARG A 104 -0.28 19.81 -10.55
C ARG A 104 -0.67 20.93 -9.58
N GLU A 105 -1.43 20.64 -8.52
CA GLU A 105 -1.80 21.60 -7.47
C GLU A 105 -0.57 22.23 -6.79
N ALA A 106 0.52 21.51 -6.72
CA ALA A 106 1.79 21.99 -6.15
C ALA A 106 2.78 22.54 -7.20
N GLY A 107 2.36 22.70 -8.46
CA GLY A 107 3.20 23.18 -9.55
C GLY A 107 4.35 22.22 -9.90
N ARG A 108 4.18 20.91 -9.61
CA ARG A 108 5.20 19.89 -9.86
C ARG A 108 4.87 19.07 -11.12
N ASN A 109 5.90 18.53 -11.75
CA ASN A 109 5.71 17.59 -12.85
C ASN A 109 5.19 16.23 -12.31
N PRO A 110 3.99 15.78 -12.71
CA PRO A 110 3.43 14.51 -12.26
C PRO A 110 4.25 13.26 -12.65
N ASP A 111 5.01 13.35 -13.74
CA ASP A 111 5.76 12.21 -14.27
C ASP A 111 7.08 11.98 -13.48
N GLU A 112 7.51 12.95 -12.67
CA GLU A 112 8.64 12.82 -11.76
C GLU A 112 8.28 12.12 -10.44
N ILE A 113 6.99 11.87 -10.16
CA ILE A 113 6.55 11.17 -8.96
C ILE A 113 6.58 9.67 -9.24
N ASP A 114 7.47 8.97 -8.57
CA ASP A 114 7.56 7.51 -8.67
C ASP A 114 6.36 6.83 -7.98
N LYS A 115 5.83 5.79 -8.60
CA LYS A 115 4.59 5.11 -8.16
C LYS A 115 4.82 3.61 -8.04
N TRP A 116 4.69 3.09 -6.82
CA TRP A 116 4.84 1.68 -6.50
C TRP A 116 3.54 1.12 -5.95
N TRP A 117 3.01 0.05 -6.55
CA TRP A 117 1.83 -0.64 -6.04
C TRP A 117 2.22 -1.70 -5.01
N LEU A 118 1.66 -1.60 -3.80
CA LEU A 118 1.81 -2.62 -2.76
C LEU A 118 0.94 -3.83 -3.11
N VAL A 119 1.57 -4.99 -3.26
CA VAL A 119 0.94 -6.21 -3.75
C VAL A 119 1.18 -7.36 -2.79
N LYS A 120 0.14 -7.92 -2.21
CA LYS A 120 0.23 -9.19 -1.48
C LYS A 120 0.37 -10.33 -2.47
N THR A 121 1.35 -11.22 -2.30
CA THR A 121 1.71 -12.18 -3.35
C THR A 121 1.81 -13.60 -2.81
N ASN A 122 1.06 -14.54 -3.42
CA ASN A 122 1.15 -15.97 -3.17
C ASN A 122 0.92 -16.78 -4.46
N VAL A 123 2.00 -17.12 -5.15
CA VAL A 123 1.98 -17.92 -6.38
C VAL A 123 2.06 -19.40 -6.02
N SER A 124 1.08 -20.20 -6.47
CA SER A 124 0.99 -21.63 -6.17
C SER A 124 0.30 -22.38 -7.32
N ASP A 125 0.64 -23.65 -7.50
CA ASP A 125 -0.09 -24.54 -8.42
C ASP A 125 -1.46 -24.96 -7.84
N ASP A 126 -1.70 -24.73 -6.54
CA ASP A 126 -3.01 -24.80 -5.91
C ASP A 126 -3.50 -23.39 -5.53
N PRO A 127 -4.30 -22.73 -6.41
CA PRO A 127 -4.84 -21.40 -6.16
C PRO A 127 -5.78 -21.33 -4.97
N ARG A 128 -6.48 -22.42 -4.64
CA ARG A 128 -7.40 -22.46 -3.49
C ARG A 128 -6.62 -22.41 -2.19
N GLN A 129 -5.58 -23.24 -2.07
CA GLN A 129 -4.70 -23.22 -0.91
C GLN A 129 -4.01 -21.85 -0.77
N ALA A 130 -3.51 -21.29 -1.87
CA ALA A 130 -2.87 -19.97 -1.87
C ALA A 130 -3.83 -18.88 -1.35
N LEU A 131 -5.09 -18.94 -1.72
CA LEU A 131 -6.12 -18.01 -1.25
C LEU A 131 -6.41 -18.17 0.25
N GLU A 132 -6.54 -19.42 0.73
CA GLU A 132 -6.73 -19.71 2.15
C GLU A 132 -5.56 -19.21 3.02
N GLU A 133 -4.33 -19.45 2.60
CA GLU A 133 -3.11 -18.96 3.26
C GLU A 133 -3.02 -17.43 3.31
N SER A 134 -3.70 -16.74 2.42
CA SER A 134 -3.61 -15.29 2.24
C SER A 134 -4.63 -14.50 3.09
N ARG A 135 -5.60 -15.14 3.72
CA ARG A 135 -6.74 -14.47 4.40
C ARG A 135 -6.32 -13.40 5.39
N MET A 136 -5.30 -13.66 6.23
CA MET A 136 -4.79 -12.68 7.20
C MET A 136 -4.23 -11.44 6.49
N ALA A 137 -3.46 -11.64 5.42
CA ALA A 137 -2.89 -10.52 4.65
C ALA A 137 -3.97 -9.72 3.91
N LEU A 138 -5.03 -10.38 3.45
CA LEU A 138 -6.20 -9.73 2.84
C LEU A 138 -6.97 -8.89 3.87
N ALA A 139 -7.19 -9.41 5.08
CA ALA A 139 -7.80 -8.68 6.18
C ALA A 139 -6.96 -7.43 6.55
N ALA A 140 -5.63 -7.59 6.64
CA ALA A 140 -4.72 -6.50 6.91
C ALA A 140 -4.78 -5.41 5.82
N SER A 141 -4.74 -5.80 4.54
CA SER A 141 -4.86 -4.85 3.42
C SER A 141 -6.20 -4.11 3.42
N ALA A 142 -7.29 -4.81 3.71
CA ALA A 142 -8.62 -4.20 3.83
C ALA A 142 -8.68 -3.19 4.98
N ASN A 143 -8.14 -3.55 6.16
CA ASN A 143 -8.06 -2.63 7.30
C ASN A 143 -7.26 -1.36 6.95
N HIS A 144 -6.12 -1.49 6.28
CA HIS A 144 -5.34 -0.34 5.81
C HIS A 144 -6.12 0.52 4.83
N ALA A 145 -6.61 -0.10 3.76
CA ALA A 145 -7.24 0.63 2.67
C ALA A 145 -8.55 1.31 3.09
N PHE A 146 -9.32 0.71 4.00
CA PHE A 146 -10.68 1.16 4.31
C PHE A 146 -10.84 1.85 5.66
N ARG A 147 -9.82 1.81 6.53
CA ARG A 147 -9.86 2.27 7.93
C ARG A 147 -10.54 3.62 8.15
N PHE A 148 -10.27 4.62 7.31
CA PHE A 148 -10.76 5.99 7.54
C PHE A 148 -12.08 6.26 6.83
N THR A 149 -12.19 5.91 5.54
CA THR A 149 -13.37 6.15 4.71
C THR A 149 -13.41 5.21 3.52
N LEU A 150 -14.60 4.94 2.98
CA LEU A 150 -14.79 4.22 1.72
C LEU A 150 -14.90 5.17 0.51
N GLU A 151 -15.01 6.48 0.75
CA GLU A 151 -15.17 7.48 -0.29
C GLU A 151 -14.02 7.45 -1.31
N GLY A 152 -14.37 7.44 -2.59
CA GLY A 152 -13.42 7.43 -3.71
C GLY A 152 -12.60 6.14 -3.84
N LYS A 153 -13.00 5.05 -3.18
CA LYS A 153 -12.29 3.77 -3.18
C LYS A 153 -13.00 2.67 -3.95
N ARG A 154 -14.05 3.00 -4.70
CA ARG A 154 -14.80 2.02 -5.53
C ARG A 154 -15.16 0.72 -4.78
N VAL A 155 -15.59 0.84 -3.54
CA VAL A 155 -16.17 -0.31 -2.83
C VAL A 155 -17.57 -0.53 -3.39
N PRO A 156 -17.91 -1.75 -3.87
CA PRO A 156 -19.25 -2.05 -4.34
C PRO A 156 -20.29 -1.76 -3.25
N PRO A 157 -21.41 -1.10 -3.56
CA PRO A 157 -22.42 -0.76 -2.56
C PRO A 157 -22.91 -1.96 -1.74
N GLU A 158 -23.06 -3.13 -2.38
CA GLU A 158 -23.49 -4.38 -1.76
C GLU A 158 -22.47 -4.98 -0.78
N LEU A 159 -21.20 -4.52 -0.85
CA LEU A 159 -20.13 -4.94 0.07
C LEU A 159 -19.82 -3.90 1.14
N ALA A 160 -20.37 -2.70 1.06
CA ALA A 160 -20.02 -1.59 1.93
C ALA A 160 -20.22 -1.92 3.42
N ASP A 161 -21.38 -2.46 3.78
CA ASP A 161 -21.71 -2.84 5.18
C ASP A 161 -20.79 -3.95 5.70
N ARG A 162 -20.41 -4.90 4.85
CA ARG A 162 -19.48 -5.98 5.20
C ARG A 162 -18.06 -5.43 5.44
N VAL A 163 -17.61 -4.51 4.61
CA VAL A 163 -16.32 -3.81 4.77
C VAL A 163 -16.32 -2.97 6.05
N GLU A 164 -17.40 -2.23 6.34
CA GLU A 164 -17.53 -1.47 7.59
C GLU A 164 -17.54 -2.40 8.82
N ARG A 165 -18.14 -3.57 8.72
CA ARG A 165 -18.10 -4.58 9.77
C ARG A 165 -16.68 -5.12 9.97
N LEU A 166 -15.95 -5.44 8.90
CA LEU A 166 -14.55 -5.87 8.99
C LEU A 166 -13.70 -4.83 9.73
N LYS A 167 -13.86 -3.55 9.41
CA LYS A 167 -13.15 -2.45 10.08
C LYS A 167 -13.42 -2.40 11.59
N ARG A 168 -14.69 -2.53 11.99
CA ARG A 168 -15.07 -2.48 13.42
C ARG A 168 -14.56 -3.68 14.22
N GLU A 169 -14.53 -4.85 13.61
CA GLU A 169 -14.21 -6.10 14.27
C GLU A 169 -12.73 -6.50 14.14
N TYR A 170 -11.94 -5.73 13.39
CA TYR A 170 -10.53 -6.02 13.16
C TYR A 170 -9.72 -5.97 14.47
N VAL A 171 -8.91 -6.99 14.71
CA VAL A 171 -8.07 -7.11 15.90
C VAL A 171 -6.64 -6.73 15.58
N TYR A 172 -6.21 -5.54 15.98
CA TYR A 172 -4.85 -5.04 15.70
C TYR A 172 -3.75 -5.92 16.30
N ALA A 173 -3.97 -6.54 17.45
CA ALA A 173 -3.03 -7.46 18.08
C ALA A 173 -2.75 -8.73 17.25
N GLU A 174 -3.62 -9.07 16.30
CA GLU A 174 -3.44 -10.19 15.37
C GLU A 174 -2.86 -9.77 14.01
N HIS A 175 -2.57 -8.50 13.82
CA HIS A 175 -2.10 -7.98 12.53
C HIS A 175 -0.91 -8.77 11.99
N GLU A 176 -1.08 -9.32 10.79
CA GLU A 176 -0.10 -10.16 10.06
C GLU A 176 0.43 -11.41 10.81
N LYS A 177 -0.18 -11.79 11.93
CA LYS A 177 0.14 -13.07 12.59
C LYS A 177 -0.44 -14.23 11.78
N LEU A 178 0.40 -15.21 11.47
CA LEU A 178 -0.03 -16.41 10.77
C LEU A 178 -1.00 -17.24 11.62
N GLY A 179 -1.93 -17.94 10.96
CA GLY A 179 -2.89 -18.84 11.59
C GLY A 179 -4.30 -18.66 11.01
N ALA A 180 -4.84 -19.73 10.43
CA ALA A 180 -6.19 -19.74 9.84
C ALA A 180 -7.29 -19.57 10.91
N GLU A 181 -6.99 -19.95 12.15
CA GLU A 181 -7.89 -19.86 13.31
C GLU A 181 -8.01 -18.42 13.86
N ARG A 182 -7.17 -17.50 13.42
CA ARG A 182 -7.18 -16.11 13.87
C ARG A 182 -8.50 -15.42 13.49
N LYS A 183 -8.99 -14.53 14.36
CA LYS A 183 -10.24 -13.80 14.12
C LYS A 183 -10.22 -13.01 12.82
N ASN A 184 -9.13 -12.28 12.53
CA ASN A 184 -9.04 -11.49 11.30
C ASN A 184 -9.10 -12.35 10.03
N ALA A 185 -8.48 -13.55 10.03
CA ALA A 185 -8.56 -14.48 8.91
C ALA A 185 -9.99 -15.01 8.72
N ARG A 186 -10.68 -15.38 9.83
CA ARG A 186 -12.08 -15.86 9.78
C ARG A 186 -13.05 -14.77 9.34
N LEU A 187 -12.85 -13.52 9.76
CA LEU A 187 -13.72 -12.40 9.36
C LEU A 187 -13.81 -12.25 7.84
N VAL A 188 -12.72 -12.52 7.12
CA VAL A 188 -12.71 -12.45 5.64
C VAL A 188 -13.70 -13.47 5.04
N ASP A 189 -13.76 -14.68 5.60
CA ASP A 189 -14.70 -15.74 5.16
C ASP A 189 -16.13 -15.45 5.64
N GLU A 190 -16.30 -15.17 6.93
CA GLU A 190 -17.61 -14.92 7.55
C GLU A 190 -18.35 -13.75 6.88
N LEU A 191 -17.61 -12.77 6.39
CA LEU A 191 -18.15 -11.61 5.69
C LEU A 191 -18.28 -11.83 4.17
N GLY A 192 -17.81 -12.97 3.63
CA GLY A 192 -17.83 -13.25 2.19
C GLY A 192 -17.02 -12.21 1.39
N LEU A 193 -15.88 -11.77 1.92
CA LEU A 193 -15.02 -10.75 1.30
C LEU A 193 -13.77 -11.32 0.64
N LYS A 194 -13.50 -12.60 0.78
CA LYS A 194 -12.24 -13.23 0.42
C LYS A 194 -11.85 -12.98 -1.05
N GLU A 195 -12.72 -13.31 -1.97
CA GLU A 195 -12.49 -13.18 -3.41
C GLU A 195 -12.36 -11.71 -3.82
N TYR A 196 -13.23 -10.85 -3.29
CA TYR A 196 -13.17 -9.40 -3.53
C TYR A 196 -11.84 -8.80 -3.07
N LEU A 197 -11.38 -9.14 -1.86
CA LEU A 197 -10.12 -8.62 -1.33
C LEU A 197 -8.91 -9.19 -2.06
N ALA A 198 -8.96 -10.47 -2.47
CA ALA A 198 -7.91 -11.08 -3.28
C ALA A 198 -7.78 -10.38 -4.65
N GLU A 199 -8.92 -10.16 -5.33
CA GLU A 199 -8.94 -9.42 -6.58
C GLU A 199 -8.48 -7.98 -6.39
N ARG A 200 -8.75 -7.37 -5.27
CA ARG A 200 -8.39 -5.99 -5.01
C ARG A 200 -6.92 -5.79 -4.63
N PHE A 201 -6.32 -6.67 -3.84
CA PHE A 201 -5.04 -6.38 -3.17
C PHE A 201 -3.91 -7.38 -3.45
N ALA A 202 -4.16 -8.45 -4.19
CA ALA A 202 -3.19 -9.53 -4.22
C ALA A 202 -2.94 -10.13 -5.62
N LEU A 203 -1.74 -10.65 -5.83
CA LEU A 203 -1.39 -11.61 -6.86
C LEU A 203 -1.42 -13.01 -6.24
N ILE A 204 -2.57 -13.65 -6.29
CA ILE A 204 -2.81 -15.00 -5.78
C ILE A 204 -3.26 -15.89 -6.94
N GLY A 205 -2.68 -17.08 -7.06
CA GLY A 205 -3.04 -18.04 -8.09
C GLY A 205 -1.86 -18.72 -8.75
N THR A 206 -2.10 -19.33 -9.92
CA THR A 206 -1.02 -19.91 -10.73
C THR A 206 -0.12 -18.81 -11.30
N ALA A 207 1.07 -19.20 -11.74
CA ALA A 207 1.99 -18.26 -12.40
C ALA A 207 1.34 -17.54 -13.58
N ASP A 208 0.61 -18.27 -14.44
CA ASP A 208 -0.08 -17.70 -15.61
C ASP A 208 -1.16 -16.68 -15.21
N GLN A 209 -1.93 -16.98 -14.16
CA GLN A 209 -2.93 -16.06 -13.63
C GLN A 209 -2.27 -14.78 -13.10
N CYS A 210 -1.15 -14.91 -12.39
CA CYS A 210 -0.38 -13.78 -11.88
C CYS A 210 0.21 -12.95 -13.04
N VAL A 211 0.79 -13.59 -14.06
CA VAL A 211 1.32 -12.90 -15.25
C VAL A 211 0.21 -12.12 -15.97
N ALA A 212 -0.94 -12.75 -16.22
CA ALA A 212 -2.08 -12.09 -16.86
C ALA A 212 -2.54 -10.86 -16.06
N ARG A 213 -2.54 -10.97 -14.72
CA ARG A 213 -2.94 -9.87 -13.83
C ARG A 213 -1.95 -8.72 -13.84
N VAL A 214 -0.65 -9.00 -13.78
CA VAL A 214 0.39 -7.95 -13.88
C VAL A 214 0.29 -7.23 -15.22
N ARG A 215 0.03 -7.94 -16.33
CA ARG A 215 -0.19 -7.30 -17.64
C ARG A 215 -1.37 -6.33 -17.63
N ARG A 216 -2.51 -6.72 -17.07
CA ARG A 216 -3.68 -5.81 -16.93
C ARG A 216 -3.35 -4.57 -16.10
N MET A 217 -2.54 -4.70 -15.03
CA MET A 217 -2.09 -3.56 -14.25
C MET A 217 -1.15 -2.65 -15.07
N ALA A 218 -0.22 -3.23 -15.81
CA ALA A 218 0.69 -2.49 -16.68
C ALA A 218 -0.06 -1.73 -17.78
N GLU A 219 -1.04 -2.35 -18.44
CA GLU A 219 -1.94 -1.71 -19.41
C GLU A 219 -2.75 -0.56 -18.81
N ALA A 220 -3.05 -0.62 -17.52
CA ALA A 220 -3.69 0.46 -16.78
C ALA A 220 -2.73 1.58 -16.34
N GLY A 221 -1.41 1.40 -16.54
CA GLY A 221 -0.37 2.37 -16.26
C GLY A 221 0.49 2.11 -15.01
N ALA A 222 0.37 0.94 -14.38
CA ALA A 222 1.27 0.57 -13.29
C ALA A 222 2.66 0.24 -13.85
N THR A 223 3.71 0.85 -13.27
CA THR A 223 5.10 0.70 -13.73
C THR A 223 5.98 -0.09 -12.76
N SER A 224 5.65 -0.06 -11.47
CA SER A 224 6.47 -0.69 -10.44
C SER A 224 5.61 -1.36 -9.38
N LEU A 225 5.97 -2.58 -9.00
CA LEU A 225 5.26 -3.37 -7.99
C LEU A 225 6.16 -3.62 -6.78
N LEU A 226 5.64 -3.38 -5.58
CA LEU A 226 6.24 -3.78 -4.32
C LEU A 226 5.60 -5.08 -3.86
N LEU A 227 6.23 -6.21 -4.19
CA LEU A 227 5.70 -7.53 -3.90
C LEU A 227 5.97 -7.92 -2.45
N THR A 228 4.90 -8.15 -1.68
CA THR A 228 4.99 -8.70 -0.32
C THR A 228 4.76 -10.20 -0.37
N ALA A 229 5.79 -10.98 -0.08
CA ALA A 229 5.69 -12.44 0.01
C ALA A 229 4.83 -12.85 1.21
N ILE A 230 3.65 -13.42 0.94
CA ILE A 230 2.72 -13.93 1.96
C ILE A 230 2.64 -15.46 1.86
N GLY A 231 2.06 -16.10 2.86
CA GLY A 231 2.04 -17.56 2.97
C GLY A 231 3.23 -18.13 3.77
N PRO A 232 3.16 -19.42 4.14
CA PRO A 232 4.12 -20.04 5.06
C PRO A 232 5.47 -20.35 4.38
N ASP A 233 5.48 -20.72 3.10
CA ASP A 233 6.68 -21.12 2.35
C ASP A 233 7.19 -20.01 1.45
N LYS A 234 7.93 -19.07 2.03
CA LYS A 234 8.50 -17.92 1.31
C LYS A 234 9.61 -18.31 0.31
N PRO A 235 10.51 -19.26 0.60
CA PRO A 235 11.50 -19.73 -0.38
C PRO A 235 10.84 -20.28 -1.65
N ARG A 236 9.83 -21.13 -1.52
CA ARG A 236 9.05 -21.65 -2.67
C ARG A 236 8.40 -20.53 -3.46
N LEU A 237 7.77 -19.58 -2.77
CA LEU A 237 7.13 -18.44 -3.41
C LEU A 237 8.13 -17.57 -4.19
N ILE A 238 9.27 -17.23 -3.58
CA ILE A 238 10.33 -16.45 -4.24
C ILE A 238 10.84 -17.17 -5.48
N LYS A 239 11.06 -18.49 -5.38
CA LYS A 239 11.47 -19.31 -6.53
C LYS A 239 10.41 -19.30 -7.62
N SER A 240 9.13 -19.49 -7.29
CA SER A 240 8.03 -19.47 -8.25
C SER A 240 7.92 -18.12 -8.97
N LEU A 241 8.08 -17.02 -8.23
CA LEU A 241 8.11 -15.67 -8.81
C LEU A 241 9.29 -15.51 -9.76
N SER A 242 10.51 -15.88 -9.32
CA SER A 242 11.74 -15.73 -10.11
C SER A 242 11.72 -16.54 -11.40
N ASP A 243 11.25 -17.78 -11.33
CA ASP A 243 11.37 -18.73 -12.43
C ASP A 243 10.17 -18.67 -13.41
N ARG A 244 8.99 -18.31 -12.91
CA ARG A 244 7.73 -18.49 -13.66
C ARG A 244 6.93 -17.19 -13.90
N VAL A 245 7.21 -16.13 -13.17
CA VAL A 245 6.48 -14.85 -13.31
C VAL A 245 7.38 -13.74 -13.85
N LEU A 246 8.48 -13.45 -13.16
CA LEU A 246 9.38 -12.34 -13.53
C LEU A 246 9.98 -12.43 -14.93
N PRO A 247 10.27 -13.62 -15.52
CA PRO A 247 10.81 -13.70 -16.88
C PRO A 247 9.89 -13.11 -17.95
N HIS A 248 8.60 -12.98 -17.67
CA HIS A 248 7.63 -12.39 -18.60
C HIS A 248 7.67 -10.85 -18.65
N PHE A 249 8.48 -10.19 -17.79
CA PHE A 249 8.53 -8.74 -17.61
C PHE A 249 9.96 -8.17 -17.66
N ARG A 250 10.90 -8.94 -18.18
CA ARG A 250 12.30 -8.51 -18.42
C ARG A 250 12.48 -7.98 -19.83
#